data_72726195c9525e3e2835c81d57f4fcf4
#
_entry.id   72726195c9525e3e2835c81d57f4fcf4
#
_cell.length_a   1.000
_cell.length_b   1.000
_cell.length_c   1.000
_cell.angle_alpha   90.00
_cell.angle_beta   90.00
_cell.angle_gamma   90.00
#
_symmetry.space_group_name_H-M   'P 1'
#
loop_
_entity.id
_entity.type
_entity.pdbx_description
1 polymer ?
#
loop_
_entity_poly.entity_id
_entity_poly.type
_entity_poly.pdbx_seq_one_letter_code
_entity_poly.pdbx_strand_id
1 'polypeptide(L)'
;MIHETSGLKKGVSLEEKKASGLPKGRIIEYVLNRLFDRCPEIDAGIVANYEGLLLGSNVRGIDEPENIGAVSSLILENSTRIINELNQGRLTQLLVLGTNGFTLLKNIGEVAFLTVTSKSNEIKRTTYYSFLKAARAVEEIQDWLV
;
A
#
# COMPACT_ATOMS: atom_id res chain seq x y z
N MET A 1 -9.19 5.40 -18.20
CA MET A 1 -9.02 5.33 -18.70
C MET A 1 -9.03 5.39 -18.31
N ILE A 2 -8.83 5.45 -18.24
CA ILE A 2 -8.72 5.45 -18.67
C ILE A 2 -8.54 5.60 -18.11
N HIS A 3 -8.53 5.65 -18.15
CA HIS A 3 -8.29 5.56 -18.51
C HIS A 3 -7.96 5.89 -18.03
N GLU A 4 -7.52 5.80 -18.07
CA GLU A 4 -7.24 5.86 -18.50
C GLU A 4 -7.02 6.38 -18.23
N THR A 5 -7.11 6.68 -18.16
CA THR A 5 -7.11 6.94 -18.66
C THR A 5 -7.14 7.49 -18.26
N SER A 6 -7.09 7.67 -18.17
CA SER A 6 -7.23 7.98 -18.45
C SER A 6 -7.11 8.64 -17.99
N GLY A 7 -7.03 9.05 -17.89
CA GLY A 7 -6.95 9.48 -18.15
C GLY A 7 -6.63 10.06 -17.89
N LEU A 8 -6.71 10.53 -18.05
CA LEU A 8 -6.42 10.77 -18.29
C LEU A 8 -6.42 10.69 -18.49
N LYS A 9 -7.43 11.68 -18.56
CA LYS A 9 -6.63 11.37 -19.41
C LYS A 9 -5.75 10.21 -19.09
N LYS A 10 -5.29 9.66 -19.89
CA LYS A 10 -4.33 8.70 -19.61
C LYS A 10 -3.33 9.17 -18.61
N GLY A 11 -3.01 8.39 -17.65
CA GLY A 11 -2.14 8.81 -16.59
C GLY A 11 -0.70 9.04 -17.04
N VAL A 12 -0.02 9.94 -16.37
CA VAL A 12 1.42 10.15 -16.51
C VAL A 12 2.12 8.99 -15.82
N SER A 13 3.24 8.52 -16.36
CA SER A 13 3.97 7.42 -15.79
C SER A 13 4.64 7.83 -14.47
N LEU A 14 4.99 6.85 -13.66
CA LEU A 14 5.67 7.12 -12.39
C LEU A 14 7.04 7.74 -12.62
N GLU A 15 7.73 7.29 -13.67
CA GLU A 15 9.05 7.84 -14.01
C GLU A 15 8.94 9.31 -14.39
N GLU A 16 7.89 9.67 -15.13
CA GLU A 16 7.67 11.06 -15.49
C GLU A 16 7.35 11.90 -14.26
N LYS A 17 6.58 11.36 -13.31
CA LYS A 17 6.27 12.06 -12.08
C LYS A 17 7.52 12.26 -11.23
N LYS A 18 8.41 11.26 -11.16
CA LYS A 18 9.69 11.38 -10.48
C LYS A 18 10.52 12.49 -11.12
N ALA A 19 10.62 12.48 -12.46
CA ALA A 19 11.41 13.44 -13.20
C ALA A 19 10.89 14.85 -13.05
N SER A 20 9.59 15.02 -12.79
CA SER A 20 8.99 16.34 -12.62
C SER A 20 9.31 16.98 -11.26
N GLY A 21 9.96 16.22 -10.35
CA GLY A 21 10.33 16.76 -9.06
C GLY A 21 9.22 16.77 -8.02
N LEU A 22 8.14 15.99 -8.24
CA LEU A 22 7.05 15.91 -7.29
C LEU A 22 7.52 15.25 -5.98
N PRO A 23 7.03 15.71 -4.82
CA PRO A 23 7.34 15.05 -3.56
C PRO A 23 6.94 13.57 -3.57
N LYS A 24 7.71 12.74 -2.88
CA LYS A 24 7.46 11.30 -2.80
C LYS A 24 6.05 10.98 -2.35
N GLY A 25 5.56 11.70 -1.34
CA GLY A 25 4.22 11.48 -0.82
C GLY A 25 3.14 11.69 -1.87
N ARG A 26 3.34 12.64 -2.75
CA ARG A 26 2.37 12.92 -3.82
C ARG A 26 2.34 11.80 -4.85
N ILE A 27 3.48 11.22 -5.14
CA ILE A 27 3.53 10.09 -6.08
C ILE A 27 2.85 8.88 -5.48
N ILE A 28 3.11 8.62 -4.20
CA ILE A 28 2.46 7.52 -3.49
C ILE A 28 0.94 7.74 -3.45
N GLU A 29 0.52 8.97 -3.16
CA GLU A 29 -0.88 9.34 -3.15
C GLU A 29 -1.55 9.05 -4.50
N TYR A 30 -0.84 9.34 -5.59
CA TYR A 30 -1.34 9.07 -6.93
C TYR A 30 -1.57 7.54 -7.12
N VAL A 31 -0.60 6.72 -6.69
CA VAL A 31 -0.73 5.28 -6.79
C VAL A 31 -1.93 4.79 -5.97
N LEU A 32 -2.08 5.32 -4.77
CA LEU A 32 -3.19 4.93 -3.89
C LEU A 32 -4.54 5.37 -4.45
N ASN A 33 -4.60 6.55 -5.07
CA ASN A 33 -5.82 7.02 -5.71
C ASN A 33 -6.25 6.09 -6.82
N ARG A 34 -5.31 5.59 -7.62
CA ARG A 34 -5.63 4.64 -8.67
C ARG A 34 -6.15 3.32 -8.10
N LEU A 35 -5.58 2.88 -6.99
CA LEU A 35 -6.06 1.69 -6.31
C LEU A 35 -7.49 1.90 -5.82
N PHE A 36 -7.76 3.05 -5.20
CA PHE A 36 -9.08 3.37 -4.68
C PHE A 36 -10.12 3.44 -5.79
N ASP A 37 -9.74 3.98 -6.95
CA ASP A 37 -10.66 4.06 -8.10
C ASP A 37 -11.09 2.68 -8.56
N ARG A 38 -10.20 1.71 -8.49
CA ARG A 38 -10.50 0.34 -8.89
C ARG A 38 -11.22 -0.44 -7.80
N CYS A 39 -10.99 -0.07 -6.55
CA CYS A 39 -11.50 -0.81 -5.40
C CYS A 39 -12.17 0.14 -4.42
N PRO A 40 -13.44 0.54 -4.70
CA PRO A 40 -14.13 1.49 -3.83
C PRO A 40 -14.30 1.00 -2.39
N GLU A 41 -14.19 -0.31 -2.17
CA GLU A 41 -14.32 -0.87 -0.82
C GLU A 41 -13.11 -0.60 0.05
N ILE A 42 -11.98 -0.16 -0.51
CA ILE A 42 -10.80 0.17 0.29
C ILE A 42 -10.98 1.54 0.92
N ASP A 43 -10.77 1.61 2.22
CA ASP A 43 -10.97 2.85 3.00
C ASP A 43 -9.69 3.63 3.21
N ALA A 44 -8.55 2.95 3.27
CA ALA A 44 -7.29 3.61 3.55
C ALA A 44 -6.14 2.83 2.94
N GLY A 45 -5.09 3.56 2.59
CA GLY A 45 -3.84 2.98 2.16
C GLY A 45 -2.70 3.84 2.65
N ILE A 46 -1.62 3.22 3.09
CA ILE A 46 -0.42 3.93 3.51
C ILE A 46 0.81 3.22 2.98
N VAL A 47 1.86 3.99 2.77
CA VAL A 47 3.21 3.47 2.56
C VAL A 47 4.06 4.07 3.67
N ALA A 48 4.78 3.24 4.39
CA ALA A 48 5.59 3.69 5.52
C ALA A 48 6.91 2.91 5.52
N ASN A 49 7.91 3.43 6.21
CA ASN A 49 9.14 2.68 6.41
C ASN A 49 8.97 1.76 7.61
N TYR A 50 9.98 0.91 7.88
CA TYR A 50 9.85 -0.10 8.93
C TYR A 50 9.87 0.48 10.35
N GLU A 51 10.16 1.75 10.49
CA GLU A 51 10.05 2.45 11.77
C GLU A 51 8.66 3.03 11.98
N GLY A 52 7.78 2.87 11.00
CA GLY A 52 6.42 3.36 11.08
C GLY A 52 6.23 4.78 10.58
N LEU A 53 7.28 5.39 10.03
CA LEU A 53 7.19 6.75 9.50
C LEU A 53 6.48 6.74 8.14
N LEU A 54 5.45 7.55 8.02
CA LEU A 54 4.68 7.61 6.78
C LEU A 54 5.49 8.24 5.66
N LEU A 55 5.43 7.60 4.49
CA LEU A 55 6.02 8.12 3.26
C LEU A 55 4.93 8.67 2.34
N GLY A 56 3.71 8.17 2.49
CA GLY A 56 2.55 8.66 1.76
C GLY A 56 1.32 7.92 2.22
N SER A 57 0.14 8.53 2.04
CA SER A 57 -1.09 7.92 2.50
C SER A 57 -2.30 8.52 1.77
N ASN A 58 -3.40 7.78 1.82
CA ASN A 58 -4.70 8.30 1.42
C ASN A 58 -5.74 7.56 2.27
N VAL A 59 -6.56 8.34 2.97
CA VAL A 59 -7.56 7.80 3.89
C VAL A 59 -8.90 8.43 3.58
N ARG A 60 -9.92 7.60 3.35
CA ARG A 60 -11.28 8.06 3.05
C ARG A 60 -12.18 8.06 4.27
N GLY A 61 -11.81 7.28 5.27
CA GLY A 61 -12.62 7.15 6.48
C GLY A 61 -12.11 8.01 7.60
N ILE A 62 -12.40 7.58 8.83
CA ILE A 62 -12.05 8.31 10.03
C ILE A 62 -10.72 7.84 10.64
N ASP A 63 -10.13 6.79 10.07
CA ASP A 63 -8.86 6.26 10.57
C ASP A 63 -7.74 7.26 10.31
N GLU A 64 -6.82 7.36 11.25
CA GLU A 64 -5.66 8.23 11.08
C GLU A 64 -4.51 7.43 10.47
N PRO A 65 -3.87 7.93 9.41
CA PRO A 65 -2.81 7.18 8.74
C PRO A 65 -1.64 6.85 9.66
N GLU A 66 -1.33 7.72 10.62
CA GLU A 66 -0.24 7.46 11.57
C GLU A 66 -0.53 6.22 12.43
N ASN A 67 -1.79 6.03 12.81
CA ASN A 67 -2.17 4.86 13.60
C ASN A 67 -2.06 3.60 12.77
N ILE A 68 -2.46 3.66 11.50
CA ILE A 68 -2.33 2.51 10.60
C ILE A 68 -0.86 2.15 10.46
N GLY A 69 0.00 3.13 10.32
CA GLY A 69 1.45 2.90 10.22
C GLY A 69 2.03 2.24 11.45
N ALA A 70 1.65 2.74 12.63
CA ALA A 70 2.17 2.21 13.89
C ALA A 70 1.72 0.76 14.10
N VAL A 71 0.45 0.47 13.88
CA VAL A 71 -0.08 -0.88 14.05
C VAL A 71 0.53 -1.82 13.01
N SER A 72 0.70 -1.35 11.79
CA SER A 72 1.32 -2.15 10.73
C SER A 72 2.75 -2.54 11.08
N SER A 73 3.52 -1.62 11.64
CA SER A 73 4.90 -1.92 12.04
C SER A 73 4.95 -3.02 13.08
N LEU A 74 4.05 -2.98 14.06
CA LEU A 74 3.99 -4.01 15.10
C LEU A 74 3.63 -5.37 14.53
N ILE A 75 2.64 -5.41 13.63
CA ILE A 75 2.22 -6.66 13.00
C ILE A 75 3.35 -7.23 12.17
N LEU A 76 4.05 -6.37 11.43
CA LEU A 76 5.18 -6.80 10.60
C LEU A 76 6.30 -7.40 11.45
N GLU A 77 6.63 -6.74 12.53
CA GLU A 77 7.70 -7.20 13.41
C GLU A 77 7.38 -8.59 13.95
N ASN A 78 6.17 -8.78 14.46
CA ASN A 78 5.75 -10.06 15.02
C ASN A 78 5.63 -11.14 13.95
N SER A 79 5.12 -10.79 12.77
CA SER A 79 4.97 -11.75 11.69
C SER A 79 6.32 -12.18 11.14
N THR A 80 7.28 -11.26 11.06
CA THR A 80 8.65 -11.58 10.64
C THR A 80 9.28 -12.57 11.62
N ARG A 81 9.03 -12.39 12.92
CA ARG A 81 9.53 -13.30 13.92
C ARG A 81 8.94 -14.72 13.72
N ILE A 82 7.63 -14.79 13.46
CA ILE A 82 6.98 -16.09 13.21
C ILE A 82 7.61 -16.77 12.00
N ILE A 83 7.77 -16.04 10.91
CA ILE A 83 8.35 -16.58 9.68
C ILE A 83 9.77 -17.09 9.95
N ASN A 84 10.56 -16.34 10.71
CA ASN A 84 11.93 -16.74 11.05
C ASN A 84 11.97 -17.94 11.97
N GLU A 85 11.13 -17.98 13.00
CA GLU A 85 11.11 -19.08 13.96
C GLU A 85 10.69 -20.39 13.30
N LEU A 86 9.82 -20.31 12.30
CA LEU A 86 9.32 -21.49 11.61
C LEU A 86 10.10 -21.83 10.35
N ASN A 87 11.19 -21.11 10.09
CA ASN A 87 12.07 -21.35 8.93
C ASN A 87 11.30 -21.28 7.62
N GLN A 88 10.46 -20.26 7.48
CA GLN A 88 9.61 -20.10 6.30
C GLN A 88 10.15 -19.08 5.30
N GLY A 89 11.41 -18.67 5.45
CA GLY A 89 12.04 -17.73 4.53
C GLY A 89 11.78 -16.30 4.95
N ARG A 90 11.29 -15.49 4.02
CA ARG A 90 11.07 -14.07 4.24
C ARG A 90 9.58 -13.76 4.18
N LEU A 91 9.15 -12.84 5.02
CA LEU A 91 7.76 -12.37 4.97
C LEU A 91 7.54 -11.57 3.69
N THR A 92 6.56 -11.96 2.89
CA THR A 92 6.24 -11.25 1.66
C THR A 92 4.97 -10.43 1.78
N GLN A 93 3.97 -10.98 2.46
CA GLN A 93 2.70 -10.28 2.61
C GLN A 93 1.93 -10.86 3.79
N LEU A 94 0.97 -10.08 4.26
CA LEU A 94 0.19 -10.44 5.43
C LEU A 94 -1.27 -10.09 5.18
N LEU A 95 -2.16 -10.99 5.57
CA LEU A 95 -3.58 -10.78 5.51
C LEU A 95 -4.15 -10.91 6.90
N VAL A 96 -4.86 -9.87 7.35
CA VAL A 96 -5.60 -9.93 8.61
C VAL A 96 -7.08 -9.77 8.28
N LEU A 97 -7.85 -10.78 8.63
CA LEU A 97 -9.27 -10.83 8.28
C LEU A 97 -10.10 -10.72 9.55
N GLY A 98 -10.89 -9.66 9.64
CA GLY A 98 -11.81 -9.47 10.74
C GLY A 98 -13.23 -9.75 10.29
N THR A 99 -14.16 -9.77 11.23
CA THR A 99 -15.57 -9.96 10.90
C THR A 99 -16.16 -8.76 10.19
N ASN A 100 -15.57 -7.57 10.38
CA ASN A 100 -16.09 -6.33 9.82
C ASN A 100 -15.03 -5.58 9.01
N GLY A 101 -14.08 -6.29 8.44
CA GLY A 101 -13.08 -5.64 7.61
C GLY A 101 -11.84 -6.50 7.43
N PHE A 102 -10.93 -6.02 6.60
CA PHE A 102 -9.66 -6.72 6.38
C PHE A 102 -8.52 -5.73 6.22
N THR A 103 -7.31 -6.23 6.41
CA THR A 103 -6.09 -5.48 6.19
C THR A 103 -5.16 -6.33 5.35
N LEU A 104 -4.64 -5.75 4.27
CA LEU A 104 -3.61 -6.37 3.45
C LEU A 104 -2.34 -5.57 3.61
N LEU A 105 -1.22 -6.27 3.76
CA LEU A 105 0.07 -5.63 3.98
C LEU A 105 1.13 -6.35 3.16
N LYS A 106 2.01 -5.59 2.51
CA LYS A 106 3.04 -6.18 1.68
C LYS A 106 4.32 -5.36 1.79
N ASN A 107 5.44 -6.06 1.88
CA ASN A 107 6.75 -5.43 1.85
C ASN A 107 7.02 -4.80 0.49
N ILE A 108 7.64 -3.63 0.51
CA ILE A 108 8.10 -2.91 -0.68
C ILE A 108 9.62 -2.95 -0.63
N GLY A 109 10.19 -3.99 -1.26
CA GLY A 109 11.62 -4.21 -1.14
C GLY A 109 12.05 -4.36 0.31
N GLU A 110 13.16 -3.73 0.67
CA GLU A 110 13.66 -3.79 2.03
C GLU A 110 13.55 -2.44 2.75
N VAL A 111 12.82 -1.48 2.17
CA VAL A 111 12.82 -0.12 2.68
C VAL A 111 11.48 0.31 3.25
N ALA A 112 10.38 -0.30 2.78
CA ALA A 112 9.04 0.19 3.11
C ALA A 112 8.00 -0.93 3.05
N PHE A 113 6.78 -0.59 3.40
CA PHE A 113 5.64 -1.52 3.26
C PHE A 113 4.40 -0.73 2.85
N LEU A 114 3.47 -1.46 2.22
CA LEU A 114 2.17 -0.92 1.83
C LEU A 114 1.11 -1.62 2.66
N THR A 115 0.23 -0.85 3.28
CA THR A 115 -0.92 -1.38 4.03
C THR A 115 -2.19 -0.79 3.45
N VAL A 116 -3.19 -1.63 3.17
CA VAL A 116 -4.52 -1.16 2.80
C VAL A 116 -5.54 -1.80 3.73
N THR A 117 -6.60 -1.05 4.03
CA THR A 117 -7.66 -1.51 4.92
C THR A 117 -9.01 -1.30 4.28
N SER A 118 -9.98 -2.12 4.69
CA SER A 118 -11.34 -2.05 4.18
C SER A 118 -12.31 -2.43 5.29
N LYS A 119 -13.51 -1.85 5.27
CA LYS A 119 -14.60 -2.24 6.16
C LYS A 119 -15.42 -3.40 5.59
N SER A 120 -15.09 -3.86 4.38
CA SER A 120 -15.71 -5.04 3.81
C SER A 120 -15.13 -6.29 4.46
N ASN A 121 -15.96 -7.29 4.72
CA ASN A 121 -15.48 -8.55 5.30
C ASN A 121 -15.15 -9.58 4.21
N GLU A 122 -15.12 -9.15 2.97
CA GLU A 122 -14.83 -10.02 1.84
C GLU A 122 -13.75 -9.41 0.97
N ILE A 123 -12.72 -10.18 0.65
CA ILE A 123 -11.67 -9.76 -0.26
C ILE A 123 -11.98 -10.30 -1.64
N LYS A 124 -12.29 -9.40 -2.56
CA LYS A 124 -12.55 -9.79 -3.95
C LYS A 124 -11.22 -10.06 -4.65
N ARG A 125 -11.28 -10.91 -5.67
CA ARG A 125 -10.09 -11.19 -6.48
C ARG A 125 -9.54 -9.91 -7.10
N THR A 126 -10.44 -9.03 -7.59
CA THR A 126 -10.04 -7.76 -8.18
C THR A 126 -9.33 -6.87 -7.17
N THR A 127 -9.78 -6.88 -5.91
CA THR A 127 -9.16 -6.11 -4.84
C THR A 127 -7.73 -6.58 -4.61
N TYR A 128 -7.55 -7.89 -4.52
CA TYR A 128 -6.24 -8.46 -4.26
C TYR A 128 -5.26 -8.15 -5.41
N TYR A 129 -5.69 -8.33 -6.65
CA TYR A 129 -4.84 -8.04 -7.79
C TYR A 129 -4.49 -6.56 -7.89
N SER A 130 -5.45 -5.69 -7.59
CA SER A 130 -5.19 -4.25 -7.61
C SER A 130 -4.23 -3.84 -6.51
N PHE A 131 -4.32 -4.49 -5.35
CA PHE A 131 -3.39 -4.29 -4.25
C PHE A 131 -1.96 -4.67 -4.69
N LEU A 132 -1.80 -5.84 -5.31
CA LEU A 132 -0.48 -6.29 -5.78
C LEU A 132 0.07 -5.33 -6.83
N LYS A 133 -0.79 -4.81 -7.69
CA LYS A 133 -0.37 -3.86 -8.72
C LYS A 133 0.11 -2.56 -8.11
N ALA A 134 -0.60 -2.08 -7.08
CA ALA A 134 -0.19 -0.87 -6.37
C ALA A 134 1.15 -1.08 -5.67
N ALA A 135 1.34 -2.23 -5.04
CA ALA A 135 2.60 -2.55 -4.38
C ALA A 135 3.76 -2.55 -5.38
N ARG A 136 3.54 -3.12 -6.55
CA ARG A 136 4.57 -3.17 -7.60
C ARG A 136 4.91 -1.76 -8.07
N ALA A 137 3.90 -0.90 -8.22
CA ALA A 137 4.13 0.46 -8.67
C ALA A 137 4.99 1.23 -7.67
N VAL A 138 4.74 1.05 -6.37
CA VAL A 138 5.56 1.69 -5.34
C VAL A 138 6.96 1.10 -5.34
N GLU A 139 7.07 -0.20 -5.57
CA GLU A 139 8.36 -0.89 -5.60
C GLU A 139 9.27 -0.35 -6.72
N GLU A 140 8.67 0.06 -7.83
CA GLU A 140 9.44 0.62 -8.95
C GLU A 140 10.13 1.93 -8.60
N ILE A 141 9.68 2.60 -7.55
CA ILE A 141 10.30 3.84 -7.11
C ILE A 141 10.94 3.72 -5.73
N GLN A 142 11.18 2.47 -5.27
CA GLN A 142 11.68 2.25 -3.91
C GLN A 142 13.03 2.91 -3.65
N ASP A 143 13.89 2.98 -4.66
CA ASP A 143 15.20 3.62 -4.51
C ASP A 143 15.06 5.10 -4.16
N TRP A 144 13.98 5.69 -4.59
CA TRP A 144 13.71 7.11 -4.36
C TRP A 144 13.04 7.34 -3.01
N LEU A 145 12.56 6.27 -2.37
CA LEU A 145 11.90 6.37 -1.06
C LEU A 145 12.89 6.44 0.10
N VAL A 146 14.15 6.12 -0.12
CA VAL A 146 15.17 6.16 0.92
C VAL A 146 15.81 7.53 1.03
#